data_ea276167a355438aa3bf77487a6614ab
#
_entry.id   ea276167a355438aa3bf77487a6614ab
#
_cell.length_a   1.000
_cell.length_b   1.000
_cell.length_c   1.000
_cell.angle_alpha   90.00
_cell.angle_beta   90.00
_cell.angle_gamma   90.00
#
_symmetry.space_group_name_H-M   'P 1'
#
loop_
_entity.id
_entity.type
_entity.pdbx_description
1 polymer ?
#
loop_
_entity_poly.entity_id
_entity_poly.type
_entity_poly.pdbx_seq_one_letter_code
_entity_poly.pdbx_strand_id
1 'polypeptide(L)'
;MKPIKVGLLGIGTVGAGTFTVLKRNQEEIRRRAGREIEIAMVADLDTERAKSIVGSDVVVVKDAHQVVDNPDIDIVIELIGGYGIARELVMKAIANGKHVVTANKALLATHGTEIFRAAQERGVMVAFEAAVAGGIPIIKALREGLTANRIQWIAGIINGTTNFILSEMRDKGLDFDVVLKEAQRLGYAEADPTFDIEGVDAAHKATIMSAIAFGIPVQFDKAHVEGITNLQASDIRYAEKLGYRIKLLGITKRVANGIELRVHPTLIPTNRLIANVEGAMNAVLVQGDAVGATLYYGKGAGAEPTASAVIADLVDITRLATADPEHRVPYLAFQPDEMSDTPILPMAEITTSYYLRICVADKLGVMADITRILADGAISIDAMLQKEPADGETQTDIIILTHQTQEKHVDRAIAAIEALSTVVAKVTRIRLEELS
;
A
#
# COMPACT_ATOMS: atom_id res chain seq x y z
N MET A 1 -24.81 27.68 -12.54
CA MET A 1 -23.47 27.45 -13.12
C MET A 1 -23.57 26.28 -14.08
N LYS A 2 -22.77 26.27 -15.17
CA LYS A 2 -22.72 25.13 -16.10
C LYS A 2 -22.25 23.88 -15.36
N PRO A 3 -22.85 22.69 -15.58
CA PRO A 3 -22.37 21.42 -15.00
C PRO A 3 -20.92 21.15 -15.37
N ILE A 4 -20.17 20.48 -14.48
CA ILE A 4 -18.88 19.91 -14.81
C ILE A 4 -19.08 18.62 -15.58
N LYS A 5 -18.54 18.54 -16.79
CA LYS A 5 -18.59 17.37 -17.65
C LYS A 5 -17.37 16.47 -17.44
N VAL A 6 -17.65 15.21 -17.13
CA VAL A 6 -16.66 14.21 -16.79
C VAL A 6 -16.61 13.14 -17.89
N GLY A 7 -15.41 12.79 -18.32
CA GLY A 7 -15.14 11.62 -19.14
C GLY A 7 -14.57 10.50 -18.30
N LEU A 8 -15.14 9.31 -18.40
CA LEU A 8 -14.73 8.13 -17.64
C LEU A 8 -14.04 7.12 -18.57
N LEU A 9 -12.79 6.78 -18.24
CA LEU A 9 -11.99 5.76 -18.93
C LEU A 9 -11.99 4.46 -18.11
N GLY A 10 -12.69 3.44 -18.60
CA GLY A 10 -12.87 2.16 -17.96
C GLY A 10 -14.12 2.10 -17.06
N ILE A 11 -15.07 1.23 -17.41
CA ILE A 11 -16.30 0.98 -16.63
C ILE A 11 -16.28 -0.40 -15.95
N GLY A 12 -15.07 -0.84 -15.53
CA GLY A 12 -14.91 -2.02 -14.69
C GLY A 12 -15.61 -1.87 -13.33
N THR A 13 -15.18 -2.63 -12.35
CA THR A 13 -15.75 -2.63 -11.00
C THR A 13 -15.83 -1.24 -10.36
N VAL A 14 -14.72 -0.49 -10.39
CA VAL A 14 -14.64 0.85 -9.79
C VAL A 14 -15.39 1.88 -10.63
N GLY A 15 -15.27 1.82 -11.97
CA GLY A 15 -15.98 2.74 -12.87
C GLY A 15 -17.50 2.63 -12.76
N ALA A 16 -18.03 1.41 -12.74
CA ALA A 16 -19.45 1.15 -12.52
C ALA A 16 -19.90 1.63 -11.14
N GLY A 17 -19.11 1.37 -10.10
CA GLY A 17 -19.34 1.88 -8.76
C GLY A 17 -19.39 3.41 -8.73
N THR A 18 -18.44 4.07 -9.40
CA THR A 18 -18.37 5.53 -9.48
C THR A 18 -19.61 6.12 -10.14
N PHE A 19 -20.03 5.56 -11.27
CA PHE A 19 -21.26 6.00 -11.95
C PHE A 19 -22.49 5.81 -11.05
N THR A 20 -22.63 4.64 -10.45
CA THR A 20 -23.79 4.29 -9.60
C THR A 20 -23.88 5.19 -8.37
N VAL A 21 -22.76 5.39 -7.65
CA VAL A 21 -22.74 6.22 -6.42
C VAL A 21 -22.95 7.69 -6.77
N LEU A 22 -22.33 8.20 -7.84
CA LEU A 22 -22.51 9.58 -8.28
C LEU A 22 -23.99 9.86 -8.62
N LYS A 23 -24.64 8.96 -9.36
CA LYS A 23 -26.06 9.08 -9.72
C LYS A 23 -26.98 8.97 -8.50
N ARG A 24 -26.73 7.98 -7.62
CA ARG A 24 -27.52 7.77 -6.40
C ARG A 24 -27.49 8.95 -5.44
N ASN A 25 -26.33 9.57 -5.29
CA ASN A 25 -26.09 10.66 -4.32
C ASN A 25 -25.97 12.04 -4.98
N GLN A 26 -26.44 12.20 -6.23
CA GLN A 26 -26.23 13.39 -7.06
C GLN A 26 -26.63 14.69 -6.36
N GLU A 27 -27.75 14.72 -5.67
CA GLU A 27 -28.21 15.93 -4.97
C GLU A 27 -27.26 16.33 -3.83
N GLU A 28 -26.86 15.39 -2.99
CA GLU A 28 -25.94 15.65 -1.89
C GLU A 28 -24.55 16.09 -2.40
N ILE A 29 -24.06 15.45 -3.45
CA ILE A 29 -22.80 15.79 -4.11
C ILE A 29 -22.87 17.19 -4.71
N ARG A 30 -23.96 17.55 -5.41
CA ARG A 30 -24.17 18.88 -5.97
C ARG A 30 -24.17 19.95 -4.88
N ARG A 31 -24.83 19.70 -3.75
CA ARG A 31 -24.85 20.63 -2.60
C ARG A 31 -23.44 20.86 -2.02
N ARG A 32 -22.60 19.84 -2.01
CA ARG A 32 -21.21 19.91 -1.52
C ARG A 32 -20.27 20.53 -2.55
N ALA A 33 -20.43 20.20 -3.82
CA ALA A 33 -19.57 20.69 -4.91
C ALA A 33 -19.90 22.14 -5.32
N GLY A 34 -21.12 22.62 -5.03
CA GLY A 34 -21.60 23.94 -5.46
C GLY A 34 -22.14 23.96 -6.89
N ARG A 35 -21.99 22.87 -7.65
CA ARG A 35 -22.52 22.69 -9.02
C ARG A 35 -22.71 21.21 -9.31
N GLU A 36 -23.41 20.92 -10.39
CA GLU A 36 -23.65 19.57 -10.87
C GLU A 36 -22.36 18.97 -11.48
N ILE A 37 -22.17 17.65 -11.27
CA ILE A 37 -21.10 16.85 -11.86
C ILE A 37 -21.78 15.75 -12.67
N GLU A 38 -21.49 15.67 -13.96
CA GLU A 38 -22.13 14.78 -14.92
C GLU A 38 -21.09 13.93 -15.65
N ILE A 39 -21.23 12.60 -15.61
CA ILE A 39 -20.48 11.71 -16.50
C ILE A 39 -21.13 11.79 -17.88
N ALA A 40 -20.53 12.55 -18.77
CA ALA A 40 -21.08 12.82 -20.11
C ALA A 40 -20.61 11.78 -21.15
N MET A 41 -19.43 11.17 -20.92
CA MET A 41 -18.84 10.24 -21.88
C MET A 41 -18.09 9.12 -21.15
N VAL A 42 -18.20 7.89 -21.66
CA VAL A 42 -17.51 6.71 -21.12
C VAL A 42 -16.79 6.00 -22.26
N ALA A 43 -15.53 5.64 -22.03
CA ALA A 43 -14.76 4.76 -22.90
C ALA A 43 -14.55 3.40 -22.26
N ASP A 44 -14.93 2.33 -22.95
CA ASP A 44 -14.66 0.94 -22.57
C ASP A 44 -14.58 0.04 -23.79
N LEU A 45 -13.76 -1.00 -23.73
CA LEU A 45 -13.65 -1.98 -24.80
C LEU A 45 -14.96 -2.78 -24.97
N ASP A 46 -15.67 -3.05 -23.88
CA ASP A 46 -17.00 -3.67 -23.85
C ASP A 46 -18.10 -2.60 -23.82
N THR A 47 -18.38 -2.04 -24.99
CA THR A 47 -19.38 -0.96 -25.13
C THR A 47 -20.80 -1.40 -24.81
N GLU A 48 -21.14 -2.66 -24.98
CA GLU A 48 -22.50 -3.15 -24.68
C GLU A 48 -22.73 -3.25 -23.16
N ARG A 49 -21.74 -3.78 -22.45
CA ARG A 49 -21.74 -3.75 -20.98
C ARG A 49 -21.77 -2.30 -20.47
N ALA A 50 -20.96 -1.43 -21.04
CA ALA A 50 -20.93 -0.02 -20.67
C ALA A 50 -22.30 0.63 -20.80
N LYS A 51 -22.98 0.48 -21.95
CA LYS A 51 -24.34 1.00 -22.19
C LYS A 51 -25.35 0.43 -21.20
N SER A 52 -25.26 -0.86 -20.86
CA SER A 52 -26.17 -1.48 -19.89
C SER A 52 -26.07 -0.86 -18.49
N ILE A 53 -24.92 -0.33 -18.13
CA ILE A 53 -24.65 0.31 -16.83
C ILE A 53 -25.08 1.79 -16.83
N VAL A 54 -24.68 2.55 -17.87
CA VAL A 54 -24.87 4.01 -17.87
C VAL A 54 -26.18 4.47 -18.50
N GLY A 55 -26.86 3.61 -19.28
CA GLY A 55 -28.10 3.95 -19.98
C GLY A 55 -27.86 4.73 -21.28
N SER A 56 -28.91 5.36 -21.79
CA SER A 56 -28.94 6.06 -23.09
C SER A 56 -28.41 7.49 -23.05
N ASP A 57 -28.31 8.08 -21.85
CA ASP A 57 -28.05 9.52 -21.68
C ASP A 57 -26.53 9.82 -21.69
N VAL A 58 -25.69 8.79 -21.63
CA VAL A 58 -24.23 8.89 -21.63
C VAL A 58 -23.66 8.39 -22.95
N VAL A 59 -22.79 9.15 -23.56
CA VAL A 59 -22.09 8.74 -24.78
C VAL A 59 -21.08 7.64 -24.45
N VAL A 60 -21.25 6.46 -25.07
CA VAL A 60 -20.32 5.33 -24.90
C VAL A 60 -19.50 5.13 -26.17
N VAL A 61 -18.18 5.11 -26.02
CA VAL A 61 -17.22 4.92 -27.11
C VAL A 61 -16.25 3.80 -26.79
N LYS A 62 -15.67 3.20 -27.83
CA LYS A 62 -14.64 2.17 -27.68
C LYS A 62 -13.22 2.77 -27.54
N ASP A 63 -12.97 3.86 -28.25
CA ASP A 63 -11.70 4.53 -28.27
C ASP A 63 -11.62 5.64 -27.21
N ALA A 64 -10.76 5.42 -26.21
CA ALA A 64 -10.57 6.35 -25.09
C ALA A 64 -9.98 7.70 -25.52
N HIS A 65 -9.32 7.79 -26.69
CA HIS A 65 -8.83 9.06 -27.22
C HIS A 65 -9.98 10.02 -27.53
N GLN A 66 -11.15 9.53 -27.93
CA GLN A 66 -12.32 10.38 -28.16
C GLN A 66 -12.78 11.11 -26.89
N VAL A 67 -12.54 10.54 -25.70
CA VAL A 67 -12.85 11.20 -24.43
C VAL A 67 -11.84 12.30 -24.10
N VAL A 68 -10.55 11.99 -24.19
CA VAL A 68 -9.49 12.96 -23.83
C VAL A 68 -9.36 14.08 -24.85
N ASP A 69 -9.76 13.87 -26.10
CA ASP A 69 -9.78 14.88 -27.18
C ASP A 69 -11.06 15.71 -27.22
N ASN A 70 -12.12 15.30 -26.53
CA ASN A 70 -13.39 16.02 -26.55
C ASN A 70 -13.27 17.35 -25.77
N PRO A 71 -13.43 18.52 -26.44
CA PRO A 71 -13.30 19.83 -25.80
C PRO A 71 -14.35 20.12 -24.76
N ASP A 72 -15.48 19.40 -24.77
CA ASP A 72 -16.57 19.57 -23.81
C ASP A 72 -16.32 18.86 -22.47
N ILE A 73 -15.28 18.03 -22.36
CA ILE A 73 -14.94 17.32 -21.14
C ILE A 73 -13.99 18.19 -20.29
N ASP A 74 -14.35 18.46 -19.04
CA ASP A 74 -13.59 19.23 -18.08
C ASP A 74 -12.61 18.37 -17.27
N ILE A 75 -13.06 17.16 -16.86
CA ILE A 75 -12.33 16.23 -15.99
C ILE A 75 -12.31 14.85 -16.63
N VAL A 76 -11.16 14.19 -16.62
CA VAL A 76 -11.00 12.79 -17.04
C VAL A 76 -10.76 11.92 -15.80
N ILE A 77 -11.58 10.86 -15.63
CA ILE A 77 -11.34 9.81 -14.64
C ILE A 77 -10.66 8.63 -15.33
N GLU A 78 -9.47 8.25 -14.89
CA GLU A 78 -8.72 7.09 -15.38
C GLU A 78 -8.88 5.92 -14.40
N LEU A 79 -9.56 4.86 -14.84
CA LEU A 79 -9.81 3.60 -14.13
C LEU A 79 -9.53 2.37 -14.99
N ILE A 80 -8.68 2.52 -16.02
CA ILE A 80 -8.25 1.41 -16.88
C ILE A 80 -7.21 0.55 -16.15
N GLY A 81 -6.30 1.21 -15.42
CA GLY A 81 -5.16 0.54 -14.78
C GLY A 81 -4.00 0.27 -15.73
N GLY A 82 -2.92 -0.33 -15.21
CA GLY A 82 -1.68 -0.61 -15.95
C GLY A 82 -0.86 0.65 -16.24
N TYR A 83 0.14 0.51 -17.14
CA TYR A 83 1.12 1.57 -17.38
C TYR A 83 0.98 2.21 -18.75
N GLY A 84 0.83 1.43 -19.83
CA GLY A 84 0.96 1.87 -21.21
C GLY A 84 -0.07 2.90 -21.65
N ILE A 85 -1.23 2.44 -22.03
CA ILE A 85 -2.32 3.30 -22.52
C ILE A 85 -2.81 4.28 -21.45
N ALA A 86 -2.82 3.88 -20.18
CA ALA A 86 -3.25 4.75 -19.07
C ALA A 86 -2.33 5.99 -18.97
N ARG A 87 -0.99 5.80 -19.05
CA ARG A 87 -0.04 6.91 -19.06
C ARG A 87 -0.25 7.84 -20.25
N GLU A 88 -0.38 7.28 -21.46
CA GLU A 88 -0.61 8.05 -22.68
C GLU A 88 -1.86 8.92 -22.56
N LEU A 89 -2.99 8.34 -22.12
CA LEU A 89 -4.27 9.04 -22.00
C LEU A 89 -4.23 10.12 -20.91
N VAL A 90 -3.59 9.84 -19.76
CA VAL A 90 -3.43 10.81 -18.66
C VAL A 90 -2.57 11.98 -19.14
N MET A 91 -1.43 11.74 -19.76
CA MET A 91 -0.56 12.79 -20.29
C MET A 91 -1.25 13.62 -21.39
N LYS A 92 -2.04 12.97 -22.24
CA LYS A 92 -2.81 13.65 -23.28
C LYS A 92 -3.95 14.49 -22.70
N ALA A 93 -4.66 13.99 -21.68
CA ALA A 93 -5.68 14.77 -20.97
C ALA A 93 -5.08 16.03 -20.36
N ILE A 94 -3.91 15.92 -19.68
CA ILE A 94 -3.17 17.04 -19.12
C ILE A 94 -2.78 18.04 -20.23
N ALA A 95 -2.20 17.58 -21.33
CA ALA A 95 -1.82 18.43 -22.46
C ALA A 95 -3.03 19.19 -23.05
N ASN A 96 -4.20 18.56 -23.07
CA ASN A 96 -5.46 19.16 -23.49
C ASN A 96 -6.11 20.09 -22.44
N GLY A 97 -5.42 20.36 -21.31
CA GLY A 97 -5.90 21.25 -20.25
C GLY A 97 -7.01 20.67 -19.38
N LYS A 98 -7.18 19.34 -19.36
CA LYS A 98 -8.19 18.66 -18.53
C LYS A 98 -7.62 18.27 -17.18
N HIS A 99 -8.44 18.39 -16.13
CA HIS A 99 -8.12 17.81 -14.83
C HIS A 99 -8.22 16.28 -14.88
N VAL A 100 -7.48 15.59 -14.02
CA VAL A 100 -7.45 14.13 -13.97
C VAL A 100 -7.76 13.63 -12.57
N VAL A 101 -8.56 12.56 -12.50
CA VAL A 101 -8.74 11.72 -11.31
C VAL A 101 -8.29 10.32 -11.64
N THR A 102 -7.44 9.70 -10.82
CA THR A 102 -6.98 8.32 -11.09
C THR A 102 -6.92 7.48 -9.83
N ALA A 103 -7.24 6.19 -9.97
CA ALA A 103 -7.02 5.16 -8.96
C ALA A 103 -5.77 4.31 -9.23
N ASN A 104 -4.98 4.66 -10.26
CA ASN A 104 -3.90 3.85 -10.78
C ASN A 104 -2.60 4.04 -10.01
N LYS A 105 -2.50 3.35 -8.88
CA LYS A 105 -1.31 3.36 -8.01
C LYS A 105 -0.03 2.97 -8.73
N ALA A 106 -0.11 2.01 -9.65
CA ALA A 106 1.05 1.52 -10.40
C ALA A 106 1.61 2.62 -11.32
N LEU A 107 0.73 3.33 -12.02
CA LEU A 107 1.09 4.48 -12.85
C LEU A 107 1.76 5.59 -12.01
N LEU A 108 1.17 5.92 -10.87
CA LEU A 108 1.71 6.98 -10.01
C LEU A 108 3.02 6.59 -9.32
N ALA A 109 3.17 5.33 -8.89
CA ALA A 109 4.39 4.86 -8.26
C ALA A 109 5.61 4.90 -9.22
N THR A 110 5.38 4.70 -10.52
CA THR A 110 6.44 4.63 -11.54
C THR A 110 6.61 5.92 -12.35
N HIS A 111 5.53 6.64 -12.63
CA HIS A 111 5.51 7.82 -13.49
C HIS A 111 4.95 9.07 -12.80
N GLY A 112 4.68 9.01 -11.49
CA GLY A 112 4.03 10.11 -10.76
C GLY A 112 4.77 11.43 -10.85
N THR A 113 6.09 11.42 -10.74
CA THR A 113 6.93 12.63 -10.84
C THR A 113 6.76 13.33 -12.19
N GLU A 114 6.71 12.58 -13.30
CA GLU A 114 6.48 13.11 -14.65
C GLU A 114 5.06 13.68 -14.77
N ILE A 115 4.06 12.95 -14.29
CA ILE A 115 2.64 13.33 -14.37
C ILE A 115 2.38 14.60 -13.56
N PHE A 116 2.88 14.68 -12.34
CA PHE A 116 2.68 15.86 -11.48
C PHE A 116 3.36 17.09 -12.03
N ARG A 117 4.57 16.97 -12.59
CA ARG A 117 5.27 18.06 -13.26
C ARG A 117 4.49 18.57 -14.46
N ALA A 118 4.04 17.69 -15.36
CA ALA A 118 3.25 18.08 -16.52
C ALA A 118 1.93 18.76 -16.13
N ALA A 119 1.26 18.25 -15.08
CA ALA A 119 0.04 18.86 -14.56
C ALA A 119 0.28 20.25 -14.00
N GLN A 120 1.37 20.46 -13.28
CA GLN A 120 1.77 21.76 -12.76
C GLN A 120 2.07 22.77 -13.89
N GLU A 121 2.88 22.39 -14.87
CA GLU A 121 3.22 23.21 -16.02
C GLU A 121 1.97 23.64 -16.82
N ARG A 122 0.95 22.77 -16.86
CA ARG A 122 -0.32 23.04 -17.55
C ARG A 122 -1.37 23.74 -16.67
N GLY A 123 -1.14 23.87 -15.36
CA GLY A 123 -2.09 24.46 -14.41
C GLY A 123 -3.35 23.62 -14.20
N VAL A 124 -3.28 22.29 -14.40
CA VAL A 124 -4.39 21.36 -14.16
C VAL A 124 -4.18 20.55 -12.89
N MET A 125 -5.23 19.95 -12.35
CA MET A 125 -5.16 19.11 -11.15
C MET A 125 -5.12 17.64 -11.51
N VAL A 126 -4.32 16.88 -10.76
CA VAL A 126 -4.32 15.40 -10.74
C VAL A 126 -4.64 14.96 -9.31
N ALA A 127 -5.79 14.34 -9.11
CA ALA A 127 -6.25 13.85 -7.83
C ALA A 127 -6.26 12.31 -7.81
N PHE A 128 -5.90 11.70 -6.69
CA PHE A 128 -5.60 10.27 -6.63
C PHE A 128 -5.89 9.60 -5.28
N GLU A 129 -6.90 10.11 -4.55
CA GLU A 129 -7.31 9.51 -3.27
C GLU A 129 -7.59 8.01 -3.40
N ALA A 130 -8.24 7.63 -4.51
CA ALA A 130 -8.58 6.24 -4.80
C ALA A 130 -7.37 5.31 -5.08
N ALA A 131 -6.19 5.86 -5.28
CA ALA A 131 -4.98 5.07 -5.56
C ALA A 131 -4.41 4.38 -4.31
N VAL A 132 -4.71 4.87 -3.10
CA VAL A 132 -4.19 4.33 -1.85
C VAL A 132 -5.32 4.03 -0.87
N ALA A 133 -5.37 2.78 -0.39
CA ALA A 133 -6.31 2.32 0.65
C ALA A 133 -7.80 2.56 0.33
N GLY A 134 -8.18 2.66 -0.93
CA GLY A 134 -9.55 2.65 -1.45
C GLY A 134 -10.52 3.58 -0.73
N GLY A 135 -11.32 3.05 0.18
CA GLY A 135 -12.33 3.81 0.93
C GLY A 135 -11.80 4.62 2.11
N ILE A 136 -10.50 4.54 2.43
CA ILE A 136 -9.86 5.28 3.52
C ILE A 136 -9.31 6.61 2.97
N PRO A 137 -9.73 7.80 3.46
CA PRO A 137 -9.30 9.09 2.93
C PRO A 137 -7.89 9.46 3.43
N ILE A 138 -6.89 8.62 3.12
CA ILE A 138 -5.53 8.76 3.67
C ILE A 138 -4.70 9.82 2.95
N ILE A 139 -4.87 9.98 1.63
CA ILE A 139 -4.12 10.99 0.87
C ILE A 139 -4.51 12.38 1.34
N LYS A 140 -5.81 12.67 1.50
CA LYS A 140 -6.29 13.95 2.03
C LYS A 140 -5.88 14.16 3.49
N ALA A 141 -5.92 13.09 4.30
CA ALA A 141 -5.45 13.17 5.67
C ALA A 141 -3.98 13.60 5.75
N LEU A 142 -3.10 12.96 4.97
CA LEU A 142 -1.67 13.28 4.93
C LEU A 142 -1.40 14.66 4.32
N ARG A 143 -2.08 14.97 3.20
CA ARG A 143 -1.82 16.16 2.40
C ARG A 143 -2.40 17.44 3.00
N GLU A 144 -3.52 17.33 3.69
CA GLU A 144 -4.31 18.48 4.17
C GLU A 144 -4.53 18.42 5.69
N GLY A 145 -5.09 17.32 6.21
CA GLY A 145 -5.49 17.22 7.61
C GLY A 145 -4.33 17.22 8.60
N LEU A 146 -3.18 16.68 8.20
CA LEU A 146 -1.98 16.57 9.04
C LEU A 146 -0.89 17.59 8.69
N THR A 147 -1.18 18.60 7.90
CA THR A 147 -0.23 19.60 7.39
C THR A 147 0.60 20.30 8.49
N ALA A 148 0.05 20.46 9.68
CA ALA A 148 0.75 21.08 10.82
C ALA A 148 1.83 20.18 11.43
N ASN A 149 1.91 18.91 11.02
CA ASN A 149 2.79 17.91 11.65
C ASN A 149 4.02 17.61 10.79
N ARG A 150 5.13 17.42 11.48
CA ARG A 150 6.25 16.68 10.91
C ARG A 150 5.95 15.20 11.05
N ILE A 151 5.58 14.55 9.95
CA ILE A 151 5.34 13.10 9.96
C ILE A 151 6.66 12.38 10.28
N GLN A 152 6.61 11.52 11.29
CA GLN A 152 7.76 10.74 11.75
C GLN A 152 7.81 9.40 11.03
N TRP A 153 6.68 8.68 11.00
CA TRP A 153 6.54 7.42 10.28
C TRP A 153 5.07 7.11 9.94
N ILE A 154 4.92 6.23 8.97
CA ILE A 154 3.65 5.62 8.58
C ILE A 154 3.86 4.11 8.56
N ALA A 155 2.91 3.36 9.09
CA ALA A 155 2.83 1.91 8.98
C ALA A 155 1.42 1.51 8.55
N GLY A 156 1.29 0.74 7.46
CA GLY A 156 -0.01 0.41 6.90
C GLY A 156 -0.20 -1.05 6.55
N ILE A 157 -1.35 -1.61 6.95
CA ILE A 157 -1.93 -2.82 6.35
C ILE A 157 -2.74 -2.31 5.15
N ILE A 158 -2.14 -2.34 3.97
CA ILE A 158 -2.67 -1.67 2.76
C ILE A 158 -2.91 -2.62 1.59
N ASN A 159 -2.85 -3.93 1.85
CA ASN A 159 -3.27 -4.98 0.93
C ASN A 159 -4.25 -5.92 1.64
N GLY A 160 -5.51 -5.95 1.19
CA GLY A 160 -6.58 -6.73 1.82
C GLY A 160 -6.42 -8.22 1.60
N THR A 161 -5.90 -8.66 0.45
CA THR A 161 -5.67 -10.06 0.11
C THR A 161 -4.69 -10.73 1.07
N THR A 162 -3.54 -10.10 1.29
CA THR A 162 -2.51 -10.62 2.21
C THR A 162 -2.97 -10.57 3.66
N ASN A 163 -3.70 -9.52 4.07
CA ASN A 163 -4.23 -9.47 5.42
C ASN A 163 -5.29 -10.56 5.67
N PHE A 164 -6.15 -10.84 4.68
CA PHE A 164 -7.10 -11.96 4.72
C PHE A 164 -6.36 -13.29 4.87
N ILE A 165 -5.35 -13.55 4.03
CA ILE A 165 -4.57 -14.79 4.08
C ILE A 165 -3.92 -14.98 5.46
N LEU A 166 -3.24 -13.98 5.99
CA LEU A 166 -2.57 -14.07 7.29
C LEU A 166 -3.56 -14.24 8.46
N SER A 167 -4.75 -13.61 8.37
CA SER A 167 -5.82 -13.80 9.36
C SER A 167 -6.33 -15.24 9.36
N GLU A 168 -6.62 -15.79 8.18
CA GLU A 168 -7.13 -17.17 8.03
C GLU A 168 -6.08 -18.23 8.40
N MET A 169 -4.81 -18.02 8.04
CA MET A 169 -3.70 -18.90 8.48
C MET A 169 -3.64 -18.97 10.00
N ARG A 170 -3.80 -17.83 10.68
CA ARG A 170 -3.81 -17.77 12.13
C ARG A 170 -5.04 -18.47 12.72
N ASP A 171 -6.23 -18.09 12.29
CA ASP A 171 -7.49 -18.53 12.90
C ASP A 171 -7.75 -20.03 12.70
N LYS A 172 -7.33 -20.54 11.55
CA LYS A 172 -7.54 -21.96 11.17
C LYS A 172 -6.30 -22.84 11.36
N GLY A 173 -5.13 -22.24 11.60
CA GLY A 173 -3.87 -22.99 11.71
C GLY A 173 -3.44 -23.69 10.42
N LEU A 174 -3.87 -23.17 9.25
CA LEU A 174 -3.62 -23.75 7.93
C LEU A 174 -2.39 -23.12 7.27
N ASP A 175 -1.76 -23.88 6.39
CA ASP A 175 -0.63 -23.42 5.61
C ASP A 175 -1.05 -22.47 4.48
N PHE A 176 -0.10 -21.64 4.03
CA PHE A 176 -0.28 -20.60 3.04
C PHE A 176 -1.01 -21.06 1.77
N ASP A 177 -0.57 -22.17 1.15
CA ASP A 177 -1.14 -22.66 -0.12
C ASP A 177 -2.62 -23.04 0.01
N VAL A 178 -3.03 -23.56 1.16
CA VAL A 178 -4.42 -23.95 1.43
C VAL A 178 -5.28 -22.71 1.54
N VAL A 179 -4.81 -21.72 2.29
CA VAL A 179 -5.53 -20.47 2.50
C VAL A 179 -5.57 -19.60 1.23
N LEU A 180 -4.50 -19.60 0.43
CA LEU A 180 -4.48 -18.90 -0.85
C LEU A 180 -5.57 -19.44 -1.81
N LYS A 181 -5.73 -20.74 -1.93
CA LYS A 181 -6.80 -21.34 -2.74
C LYS A 181 -8.18 -20.95 -2.26
N GLU A 182 -8.37 -20.86 -0.95
CA GLU A 182 -9.64 -20.41 -0.37
C GLU A 182 -9.87 -18.91 -0.64
N ALA A 183 -8.84 -18.06 -0.54
CA ALA A 183 -8.91 -16.65 -0.90
C ALA A 183 -9.30 -16.46 -2.39
N GLN A 184 -8.75 -17.28 -3.29
CA GLN A 184 -9.12 -17.27 -4.70
C GLN A 184 -10.58 -17.71 -4.91
N ARG A 185 -11.03 -18.77 -4.24
CA ARG A 185 -12.41 -19.25 -4.30
C ARG A 185 -13.41 -18.20 -3.83
N LEU A 186 -13.08 -17.44 -2.80
CA LEU A 186 -13.90 -16.36 -2.22
C LEU A 186 -13.80 -15.03 -2.98
N GLY A 187 -12.89 -14.92 -3.97
CA GLY A 187 -12.70 -13.72 -4.75
C GLY A 187 -11.84 -12.64 -4.06
N TYR A 188 -11.14 -12.96 -2.98
CA TYR A 188 -10.17 -12.07 -2.33
C TYR A 188 -8.81 -12.06 -3.04
N ALA A 189 -8.47 -13.13 -3.75
CA ALA A 189 -7.27 -13.23 -4.58
C ALA A 189 -7.66 -13.54 -6.03
N GLU A 190 -6.93 -12.95 -6.98
CA GLU A 190 -7.06 -13.24 -8.40
C GLU A 190 -6.43 -14.59 -8.77
N ALA A 191 -6.62 -15.04 -10.00
CA ALA A 191 -6.00 -16.27 -10.52
C ALA A 191 -4.46 -16.19 -10.49
N ASP A 192 -3.89 -15.03 -10.82
CA ASP A 192 -2.49 -14.69 -10.56
C ASP A 192 -2.42 -13.68 -9.40
N PRO A 193 -2.15 -14.15 -8.18
CA PRO A 193 -2.12 -13.31 -7.01
C PRO A 193 -0.75 -12.66 -6.74
N THR A 194 0.24 -12.88 -7.61
CA THR A 194 1.65 -12.51 -7.40
C THR A 194 1.82 -11.05 -6.99
N PHE A 195 1.09 -10.15 -7.61
CA PHE A 195 1.15 -8.73 -7.32
C PHE A 195 0.80 -8.38 -5.86
N ASP A 196 -0.14 -9.13 -5.28
CA ASP A 196 -0.55 -8.99 -3.88
C ASP A 196 0.41 -9.73 -2.93
N ILE A 197 0.59 -11.04 -3.15
CA ILE A 197 1.30 -11.91 -2.19
C ILE A 197 2.80 -11.65 -2.11
N GLU A 198 3.40 -11.10 -3.17
CA GLU A 198 4.80 -10.64 -3.16
C GLU A 198 4.97 -9.19 -2.67
N GLY A 199 3.87 -8.51 -2.28
CA GLY A 199 3.91 -7.21 -1.63
C GLY A 199 4.03 -6.00 -2.57
N VAL A 200 4.00 -6.19 -3.90
CA VAL A 200 4.18 -5.13 -4.89
C VAL A 200 3.05 -4.10 -4.82
N ASP A 201 1.80 -4.54 -4.68
CA ASP A 201 0.64 -3.65 -4.48
C ASP A 201 0.84 -2.73 -3.26
N ALA A 202 1.24 -3.32 -2.14
CA ALA A 202 1.50 -2.55 -0.91
C ALA A 202 2.67 -1.57 -1.09
N ALA A 203 3.70 -1.97 -1.85
CA ALA A 203 4.87 -1.13 -2.10
C ALA A 203 4.55 0.10 -2.96
N HIS A 204 3.71 -0.03 -3.99
CA HIS A 204 3.22 1.11 -4.75
C HIS A 204 2.52 2.13 -3.85
N LYS A 205 1.63 1.67 -2.97
CA LYS A 205 0.89 2.54 -2.04
C LYS A 205 1.79 3.17 -0.99
N ALA A 206 2.73 2.42 -0.41
CA ALA A 206 3.69 2.93 0.56
C ALA A 206 4.61 4.00 -0.06
N THR A 207 5.03 3.81 -1.32
CA THR A 207 5.85 4.77 -2.06
C THR A 207 5.12 6.11 -2.26
N ILE A 208 3.85 6.08 -2.63
CA ILE A 208 3.03 7.28 -2.77
C ILE A 208 2.89 8.01 -1.42
N MET A 209 2.57 7.27 -0.36
CA MET A 209 2.47 7.86 0.99
C MET A 209 3.80 8.42 1.48
N SER A 210 4.93 7.77 1.17
CA SER A 210 6.28 8.26 1.51
C SER A 210 6.57 9.60 0.85
N ALA A 211 6.25 9.74 -0.43
CA ALA A 211 6.45 10.99 -1.16
C ALA A 211 5.64 12.14 -0.54
N ILE A 212 4.38 11.90 -0.17
CA ILE A 212 3.50 12.90 0.46
C ILE A 212 3.97 13.24 1.88
N ALA A 213 4.34 12.23 2.68
CA ALA A 213 4.71 12.45 4.08
C ALA A 213 6.03 13.20 4.26
N PHE A 214 6.97 13.05 3.33
CA PHE A 214 8.33 13.55 3.49
C PHE A 214 8.75 14.58 2.45
N GLY A 215 7.89 14.92 1.47
CA GLY A 215 8.20 15.87 0.41
C GLY A 215 9.36 15.42 -0.46
N ILE A 216 9.39 14.15 -0.83
CA ILE A 216 10.40 13.55 -1.72
C ILE A 216 9.77 13.10 -3.03
N PRO A 217 10.55 12.94 -4.11
CA PRO A 217 10.06 12.34 -5.36
C PRO A 217 9.49 10.94 -5.12
N VAL A 218 8.56 10.53 -5.97
CA VAL A 218 8.06 9.14 -5.99
C VAL A 218 9.14 8.22 -6.53
N GLN A 219 9.61 7.25 -5.73
CA GLN A 219 10.79 6.42 -6.01
C GLN A 219 10.51 4.94 -5.68
N PHE A 220 9.66 4.30 -6.45
CA PHE A 220 9.31 2.89 -6.22
C PHE A 220 10.52 1.95 -6.37
N ASP A 221 11.45 2.26 -7.26
CA ASP A 221 12.69 1.50 -7.48
C ASP A 221 13.61 1.42 -6.24
N LYS A 222 13.39 2.28 -5.24
CA LYS A 222 14.13 2.29 -3.97
C LYS A 222 13.41 1.54 -2.84
N ALA A 223 12.16 1.14 -3.05
CA ALA A 223 11.41 0.41 -2.03
C ALA A 223 11.94 -1.01 -1.85
N HIS A 224 12.18 -1.41 -0.60
CA HIS A 224 12.43 -2.81 -0.28
C HIS A 224 11.11 -3.56 -0.21
N VAL A 225 11.00 -4.72 -0.88
CA VAL A 225 9.75 -5.46 -0.98
C VAL A 225 9.99 -6.95 -0.71
N GLU A 226 9.29 -7.49 0.29
CA GLU A 226 9.21 -8.91 0.58
C GLU A 226 7.73 -9.31 0.77
N GLY A 227 7.33 -10.41 0.12
CA GLY A 227 5.99 -10.98 0.21
C GLY A 227 5.77 -11.92 1.38
N ILE A 228 4.61 -12.55 1.41
CA ILE A 228 4.19 -13.49 2.48
C ILE A 228 4.35 -14.96 2.12
N THR A 229 4.81 -15.28 0.92
CA THR A 229 4.86 -16.64 0.36
C THR A 229 5.77 -17.60 1.13
N ASN A 230 6.77 -17.09 1.84
CA ASN A 230 7.71 -17.90 2.64
C ASN A 230 7.27 -18.14 4.09
N LEU A 231 6.13 -17.58 4.51
CA LEU A 231 5.62 -17.75 5.87
C LEU A 231 4.97 -19.12 6.04
N GLN A 232 5.25 -19.75 7.17
CA GLN A 232 4.66 -21.03 7.56
C GLN A 232 3.65 -20.83 8.70
N ALA A 233 2.69 -21.75 8.83
CA ALA A 233 1.76 -21.76 9.96
C ALA A 233 2.49 -21.85 11.32
N SER A 234 3.68 -22.45 11.36
CA SER A 234 4.53 -22.47 12.55
C SER A 234 5.01 -21.09 12.98
N ASP A 235 5.37 -20.20 12.04
CA ASP A 235 5.80 -18.84 12.34
C ASP A 235 4.68 -18.05 13.01
N ILE A 236 3.45 -18.20 12.52
CA ILE A 236 2.27 -17.54 13.10
C ILE A 236 2.01 -18.05 14.52
N ARG A 237 2.08 -19.36 14.74
CA ARG A 237 1.91 -19.95 16.09
C ARG A 237 3.00 -19.52 17.08
N TYR A 238 4.25 -19.41 16.63
CA TYR A 238 5.34 -18.90 17.48
C TYR A 238 5.18 -17.42 17.78
N ALA A 239 4.81 -16.62 16.79
CA ALA A 239 4.52 -15.20 16.99
C ALA A 239 3.44 -14.99 18.05
N GLU A 240 2.32 -15.73 18.00
CA GLU A 240 1.24 -15.63 18.99
C GLU A 240 1.71 -16.03 20.40
N LYS A 241 2.49 -17.10 20.55
CA LYS A 241 3.07 -17.50 21.85
C LYS A 241 3.98 -16.44 22.45
N LEU A 242 4.63 -15.66 21.60
CA LEU A 242 5.52 -14.57 22.00
C LEU A 242 4.77 -13.23 22.20
N GLY A 243 3.43 -13.20 22.00
CA GLY A 243 2.61 -12.01 22.18
C GLY A 243 2.56 -11.07 20.96
N TYR A 244 2.85 -11.61 19.78
CA TYR A 244 2.87 -10.85 18.51
C TYR A 244 1.85 -11.39 17.51
N ARG A 245 1.53 -10.55 16.51
CA ARG A 245 0.84 -10.93 15.27
C ARG A 245 1.72 -10.61 14.08
N ILE A 246 1.59 -11.42 13.02
CA ILE A 246 2.27 -11.17 11.75
C ILE A 246 1.30 -10.46 10.81
N LYS A 247 1.73 -9.32 10.28
CA LYS A 247 1.02 -8.55 9.26
C LYS A 247 1.99 -8.19 8.13
N LEU A 248 1.50 -8.07 6.90
CA LEU A 248 2.27 -7.43 5.83
C LEU A 248 2.12 -5.92 5.99
N LEU A 249 3.20 -5.24 6.35
CA LEU A 249 3.20 -3.79 6.52
C LEU A 249 3.94 -3.08 5.39
N GLY A 250 3.32 -2.02 4.85
CA GLY A 250 4.05 -0.95 4.18
C GLY A 250 4.50 0.08 5.21
N ILE A 251 5.80 0.27 5.33
CA ILE A 251 6.41 1.16 6.33
C ILE A 251 7.23 2.22 5.62
N THR A 252 7.03 3.47 6.03
CA THR A 252 7.94 4.55 5.68
C THR A 252 8.23 5.38 6.91
N LYS A 253 9.52 5.71 7.15
CA LYS A 253 9.97 6.32 8.39
C LYS A 253 11.12 7.28 8.15
N ARG A 254 11.04 8.46 8.74
CA ARG A 254 12.14 9.42 8.77
C ARG A 254 13.14 9.03 9.84
N VAL A 255 14.40 8.91 9.46
CA VAL A 255 15.53 8.68 10.36
C VAL A 255 16.60 9.73 10.15
N ALA A 256 17.66 9.73 10.98
CA ALA A 256 18.69 10.77 10.93
C ALA A 256 19.36 10.92 9.55
N ASN A 257 19.60 9.81 8.85
CA ASN A 257 20.39 9.77 7.61
C ASN A 257 19.53 9.62 6.34
N GLY A 258 18.19 9.59 6.45
CA GLY A 258 17.33 9.37 5.29
C GLY A 258 15.92 8.90 5.64
N ILE A 259 15.34 8.20 4.72
CA ILE A 259 13.99 7.66 4.83
C ILE A 259 14.04 6.15 4.60
N GLU A 260 13.38 5.39 5.47
CA GLU A 260 13.08 3.98 5.27
C GLU A 260 11.83 3.87 4.40
N LEU A 261 11.86 3.01 3.39
CA LEU A 261 10.71 2.64 2.57
C LEU A 261 10.75 1.14 2.31
N ARG A 262 9.86 0.41 2.97
CA ARG A 262 9.91 -1.05 2.98
C ARG A 262 8.54 -1.69 3.13
N VAL A 263 8.36 -2.83 2.50
CA VAL A 263 7.19 -3.70 2.62
C VAL A 263 7.66 -5.11 2.92
N HIS A 264 7.21 -5.67 4.01
CA HIS A 264 7.56 -7.02 4.42
C HIS A 264 6.62 -7.56 5.50
N PRO A 265 6.57 -8.88 5.72
CA PRO A 265 5.97 -9.46 6.92
C PRO A 265 6.61 -8.87 8.18
N THR A 266 5.78 -8.50 9.14
CA THR A 266 6.22 -7.79 10.35
C THR A 266 5.52 -8.36 11.58
N LEU A 267 6.29 -8.66 12.64
CA LEU A 267 5.75 -8.92 13.96
C LEU A 267 5.33 -7.61 14.62
N ILE A 268 4.10 -7.56 15.12
CA ILE A 268 3.53 -6.40 15.81
C ILE A 268 3.01 -6.89 17.17
N PRO A 269 3.31 -6.21 18.30
CA PRO A 269 2.75 -6.56 19.59
C PRO A 269 1.21 -6.61 19.58
N THR A 270 0.60 -7.63 20.17
CA THR A 270 -0.85 -7.86 20.13
C THR A 270 -1.66 -6.75 20.79
N ASN A 271 -1.06 -5.94 21.65
CA ASN A 271 -1.69 -4.80 22.31
C ASN A 271 -1.78 -3.55 21.39
N ARG A 272 -1.19 -3.56 20.19
CA ARG A 272 -1.33 -2.48 19.23
C ARG A 272 -2.62 -2.61 18.44
N LEU A 273 -3.34 -1.51 18.23
CA LEU A 273 -4.60 -1.52 17.49
C LEU A 273 -4.46 -2.08 16.08
N ILE A 274 -3.39 -1.71 15.37
CA ILE A 274 -3.14 -2.16 14.01
C ILE A 274 -2.91 -3.69 13.92
N ALA A 275 -2.38 -4.33 14.97
CA ALA A 275 -2.20 -5.77 15.03
C ALA A 275 -3.54 -6.54 14.95
N ASN A 276 -4.64 -5.88 15.34
CA ASN A 276 -5.98 -6.45 15.42
C ASN A 276 -6.87 -6.07 14.22
N VAL A 277 -6.29 -5.59 13.15
CA VAL A 277 -6.98 -5.37 11.87
C VAL A 277 -7.04 -6.70 11.10
N GLU A 278 -8.24 -7.25 10.95
CA GLU A 278 -8.46 -8.62 10.49
C GLU A 278 -9.18 -8.69 9.14
N GLY A 279 -9.14 -9.88 8.54
CA GLY A 279 -9.77 -10.17 7.25
C GLY A 279 -9.21 -9.29 6.13
N ALA A 280 -10.07 -8.86 5.20
CA ALA A 280 -9.66 -8.02 4.07
C ALA A 280 -9.65 -6.51 4.39
N MET A 281 -9.68 -6.14 5.68
CA MET A 281 -9.66 -4.74 6.09
C MET A 281 -8.26 -4.13 5.99
N ASN A 282 -8.23 -2.84 5.70
CA ASN A 282 -7.01 -2.04 5.66
C ASN A 282 -6.96 -1.08 6.86
N ALA A 283 -5.74 -0.69 7.23
CA ALA A 283 -5.50 0.37 8.20
C ALA A 283 -4.18 1.07 7.91
N VAL A 284 -4.14 2.36 8.18
CA VAL A 284 -2.92 3.17 8.10
C VAL A 284 -2.73 3.90 9.42
N LEU A 285 -1.62 3.63 10.08
CA LEU A 285 -1.19 4.29 11.31
C LEU A 285 -0.15 5.35 10.94
N VAL A 286 -0.41 6.60 11.33
CA VAL A 286 0.45 7.74 11.05
C VAL A 286 0.90 8.36 12.36
N GLN A 287 2.19 8.54 12.55
CA GLN A 287 2.79 9.23 13.69
C GLN A 287 3.24 10.63 13.29
N GLY A 288 2.58 11.63 13.81
CA GLY A 288 2.99 13.03 13.74
C GLY A 288 3.62 13.51 15.04
N ASP A 289 4.47 14.54 14.97
CA ASP A 289 5.14 15.12 16.15
C ASP A 289 4.19 15.89 17.06
N ALA A 290 3.16 16.52 16.50
CA ALA A 290 2.19 17.32 17.24
C ALA A 290 0.93 16.53 17.61
N VAL A 291 0.36 15.78 16.67
CA VAL A 291 -0.91 15.05 16.88
C VAL A 291 -0.72 13.70 17.58
N GLY A 292 0.52 13.16 17.56
CA GLY A 292 0.78 11.80 17.99
C GLY A 292 0.32 10.76 16.96
N ALA A 293 -0.10 9.58 17.42
CA ALA A 293 -0.54 8.48 16.59
C ALA A 293 -2.00 8.65 16.16
N THR A 294 -2.26 8.57 14.86
CA THR A 294 -3.62 8.53 14.28
C THR A 294 -3.80 7.27 13.45
N LEU A 295 -4.92 6.56 13.64
CA LEU A 295 -5.23 5.33 12.92
C LEU A 295 -6.44 5.53 12.02
N TYR A 296 -6.28 5.23 10.75
CA TYR A 296 -7.32 5.24 9.72
C TYR A 296 -7.65 3.80 9.34
N TYR A 297 -8.91 3.41 9.45
CA TYR A 297 -9.37 2.04 9.26
C TYR A 297 -10.57 1.98 8.34
N GLY A 298 -10.61 1.02 7.43
CA GLY A 298 -11.73 0.84 6.53
C GLY A 298 -11.49 -0.23 5.45
N LYS A 299 -12.37 -0.25 4.45
CA LYS A 299 -12.21 -1.12 3.28
C LYS A 299 -11.17 -0.55 2.34
N GLY A 300 -10.12 -1.32 2.05
CA GLY A 300 -9.02 -0.93 1.16
C GLY A 300 -9.33 -1.04 -0.33
N ALA A 301 -10.40 -1.73 -0.70
CA ALA A 301 -10.83 -1.94 -2.08
C ALA A 301 -12.34 -2.19 -2.14
N GLY A 302 -12.87 -2.24 -3.37
CA GLY A 302 -14.27 -2.51 -3.66
C GLY A 302 -14.91 -1.44 -4.53
N ALA A 303 -16.02 -1.77 -5.19
CA ALA A 303 -16.70 -0.88 -6.13
C ALA A 303 -17.06 0.48 -5.48
N GLU A 304 -17.90 0.45 -4.46
CA GLU A 304 -18.39 1.68 -3.81
C GLU A 304 -17.38 2.34 -2.86
N PRO A 305 -16.56 1.60 -2.06
CA PRO A 305 -15.53 2.23 -1.26
C PRO A 305 -14.53 3.04 -2.10
N THR A 306 -14.05 2.49 -3.21
CA THR A 306 -13.12 3.18 -4.11
C THR A 306 -13.82 4.32 -4.87
N ALA A 307 -15.07 4.12 -5.29
CA ALA A 307 -15.89 5.17 -5.90
C ALA A 307 -16.07 6.39 -4.97
N SER A 308 -16.20 6.16 -3.66
CA SER A 308 -16.28 7.26 -2.68
C SER A 308 -15.05 8.18 -2.75
N ALA A 309 -13.85 7.62 -2.88
CA ALA A 309 -12.62 8.38 -3.02
C ALA A 309 -12.55 9.12 -4.37
N VAL A 310 -12.90 8.45 -5.47
CA VAL A 310 -12.97 9.08 -6.81
C VAL A 310 -13.92 10.28 -6.81
N ILE A 311 -15.10 10.13 -6.21
CA ILE A 311 -16.11 11.20 -6.16
C ILE A 311 -15.65 12.33 -5.24
N ALA A 312 -14.95 12.03 -4.14
CA ALA A 312 -14.37 13.06 -3.28
C ALA A 312 -13.36 13.92 -4.05
N ASP A 313 -12.53 13.30 -4.90
CA ASP A 313 -11.60 14.01 -5.78
C ASP A 313 -12.32 14.85 -6.84
N LEU A 314 -13.39 14.33 -7.44
CA LEU A 314 -14.23 15.11 -8.37
C LEU A 314 -14.82 16.36 -7.70
N VAL A 315 -15.30 16.24 -6.47
CA VAL A 315 -15.85 17.36 -5.70
C VAL A 315 -14.78 18.42 -5.44
N ASP A 316 -13.58 18.03 -5.06
CA ASP A 316 -12.49 18.96 -4.78
C ASP A 316 -12.00 19.66 -6.04
N ILE A 317 -11.81 18.91 -7.14
CA ILE A 317 -11.48 19.53 -8.43
C ILE A 317 -12.58 20.51 -8.84
N THR A 318 -13.85 20.14 -8.68
CA THR A 318 -14.98 21.01 -9.03
C THR A 318 -14.97 22.33 -8.25
N ARG A 319 -14.63 22.29 -6.96
CA ARG A 319 -14.49 23.49 -6.10
C ARG A 319 -13.32 24.36 -6.49
N LEU A 320 -12.20 23.73 -6.86
CA LEU A 320 -10.92 24.39 -7.10
C LEU A 320 -10.64 24.68 -8.58
N ALA A 321 -11.52 24.26 -9.51
CA ALA A 321 -11.30 24.43 -10.95
C ALA A 321 -11.08 25.89 -11.37
N THR A 322 -11.72 26.85 -10.67
CA THR A 322 -11.57 28.29 -10.92
C THR A 322 -10.59 28.99 -9.99
N ALA A 323 -9.98 28.27 -9.04
CA ALA A 323 -8.96 28.81 -8.16
C ALA A 323 -7.63 28.95 -8.91
N ASP A 324 -6.87 29.96 -8.53
CA ASP A 324 -5.50 30.14 -9.02
C ASP A 324 -4.69 28.87 -8.70
N PRO A 325 -3.95 28.31 -9.68
CA PRO A 325 -3.11 27.14 -9.45
C PRO A 325 -2.16 27.25 -8.27
N GLU A 326 -1.61 28.42 -8.00
CA GLU A 326 -0.70 28.68 -6.87
C GLU A 326 -1.38 28.58 -5.51
N HIS A 327 -2.72 28.71 -5.44
CA HIS A 327 -3.51 28.60 -4.21
C HIS A 327 -4.11 27.21 -4.00
N ARG A 328 -3.78 26.23 -4.84
CA ARG A 328 -4.24 24.85 -4.70
C ARG A 328 -3.33 24.04 -3.79
N VAL A 329 -3.88 22.99 -3.18
CA VAL A 329 -3.09 22.04 -2.39
C VAL A 329 -2.09 21.35 -3.32
N PRO A 330 -0.77 21.37 -3.01
CA PRO A 330 0.23 20.68 -3.82
C PRO A 330 0.00 19.18 -3.89
N TYR A 331 0.36 18.53 -5.00
CA TYR A 331 0.09 17.11 -5.23
C TYR A 331 0.70 16.19 -4.17
N LEU A 332 1.93 16.48 -3.76
CA LEU A 332 2.69 15.73 -2.76
C LEU A 332 2.79 16.48 -1.42
N ALA A 333 1.79 17.29 -1.07
CA ALA A 333 1.69 18.09 0.15
C ALA A 333 2.71 19.23 0.31
N PHE A 334 3.81 19.20 -0.40
CA PHE A 334 4.87 20.21 -0.38
C PHE A 334 4.87 21.03 -1.68
N GLN A 335 5.25 22.29 -1.59
CA GLN A 335 5.45 23.12 -2.79
C GLN A 335 6.52 22.47 -3.67
N PRO A 336 6.39 22.50 -4.99
CA PRO A 336 7.28 21.79 -5.90
C PRO A 336 8.75 22.19 -5.81
N ASP A 337 9.04 23.44 -5.50
CA ASP A 337 10.37 24.01 -5.27
C ASP A 337 10.92 23.74 -3.86
N GLU A 338 10.08 23.24 -2.94
CA GLU A 338 10.43 22.85 -1.58
C GLU A 338 10.55 21.31 -1.39
N MET A 339 10.59 20.56 -2.49
CA MET A 339 10.80 19.12 -2.43
C MET A 339 12.22 18.78 -1.97
N SER A 340 12.36 17.74 -1.16
CA SER A 340 13.62 17.31 -0.55
C SER A 340 14.30 16.21 -1.36
N ASP A 341 15.62 16.25 -1.45
CA ASP A 341 16.46 15.17 -2.00
C ASP A 341 16.89 14.15 -0.93
N THR A 342 16.18 14.11 0.21
CA THR A 342 16.47 13.15 1.29
C THR A 342 16.46 11.72 0.75
N PRO A 343 17.54 10.95 0.90
CA PRO A 343 17.67 9.64 0.28
C PRO A 343 16.80 8.59 0.95
N ILE A 344 16.29 7.64 0.16
CA ILE A 344 15.74 6.39 0.67
C ILE A 344 16.92 5.46 0.96
N LEU A 345 16.96 4.94 2.19
CA LEU A 345 18.06 4.11 2.67
C LEU A 345 17.95 2.68 2.14
N PRO A 346 19.08 2.04 1.78
CA PRO A 346 19.09 0.62 1.46
C PRO A 346 18.77 -0.21 2.71
N MET A 347 18.11 -1.36 2.54
CA MET A 347 17.67 -2.21 3.64
C MET A 347 18.80 -2.60 4.61
N ALA A 348 20.00 -2.81 4.11
CA ALA A 348 21.18 -3.16 4.92
C ALA A 348 21.51 -2.15 6.04
N GLU A 349 21.06 -0.89 5.91
CA GLU A 349 21.29 0.18 6.90
C GLU A 349 20.14 0.34 7.89
N ILE A 350 19.01 -0.34 7.68
CA ILE A 350 17.85 -0.28 8.57
C ILE A 350 18.16 -0.95 9.90
N THR A 351 17.68 -0.32 10.97
CA THR A 351 17.82 -0.83 12.35
C THR A 351 16.45 -1.20 12.88
N THR A 352 16.26 -2.50 13.20
CA THR A 352 15.03 -3.02 13.81
C THR A 352 15.34 -4.26 14.64
N SER A 353 14.35 -4.87 15.27
CA SER A 353 14.45 -6.17 15.95
C SER A 353 14.00 -7.28 15.02
N TYR A 354 14.41 -8.50 15.30
CA TYR A 354 14.17 -9.65 14.42
C TYR A 354 13.64 -10.86 15.18
N TYR A 355 12.75 -11.56 14.53
CA TYR A 355 12.41 -12.94 14.80
C TYR A 355 13.19 -13.82 13.83
N LEU A 356 13.88 -14.81 14.37
CA LEU A 356 14.60 -15.84 13.62
C LEU A 356 14.05 -17.22 14.01
N ARG A 357 13.62 -18.00 13.02
CA ARG A 357 13.33 -19.44 13.23
C ARG A 357 14.40 -20.25 12.51
N ILE A 358 15.10 -21.06 13.29
CA ILE A 358 16.24 -21.86 12.86
C ILE A 358 15.89 -23.33 13.08
N CYS A 359 15.68 -24.09 12.01
CA CYS A 359 15.45 -25.52 12.07
C CYS A 359 16.81 -26.24 12.16
N VAL A 360 17.00 -27.00 13.22
CA VAL A 360 18.28 -27.65 13.54
C VAL A 360 18.14 -29.13 13.85
N ALA A 361 19.21 -29.88 13.62
CA ALA A 361 19.34 -31.24 14.18
C ALA A 361 19.42 -31.13 15.71
N ASP A 362 18.66 -31.98 16.42
CA ASP A 362 18.68 -32.01 17.89
C ASP A 362 19.98 -32.69 18.38
N LYS A 363 21.02 -31.88 18.58
CA LYS A 363 22.37 -32.28 18.98
C LYS A 363 22.95 -31.35 20.01
N LEU A 364 23.82 -31.90 20.86
CA LEU A 364 24.59 -31.11 21.81
C LEU A 364 25.45 -30.09 21.09
N GLY A 365 25.54 -28.87 21.64
CA GLY A 365 26.40 -27.78 21.14
C GLY A 365 25.73 -26.87 20.14
N VAL A 366 24.66 -27.25 19.47
CA VAL A 366 24.00 -26.43 18.42
C VAL A 366 23.63 -25.04 18.92
N MET A 367 23.02 -24.94 20.11
CA MET A 367 22.67 -23.69 20.74
C MET A 367 23.89 -22.79 21.00
N ALA A 368 24.99 -23.39 21.46
CA ALA A 368 26.23 -22.68 21.75
C ALA A 368 26.84 -22.09 20.46
N ASP A 369 26.82 -22.86 19.36
CA ASP A 369 27.34 -22.39 18.07
C ASP A 369 26.50 -21.21 17.54
N ILE A 370 25.17 -21.31 17.55
CA ILE A 370 24.26 -20.25 17.10
C ILE A 370 24.44 -18.98 17.95
N THR A 371 24.44 -19.11 19.28
CA THR A 371 24.58 -17.96 20.19
C THR A 371 25.94 -17.31 20.07
N ARG A 372 27.02 -18.08 19.78
CA ARG A 372 28.34 -17.57 19.49
C ARG A 372 28.35 -16.71 18.23
N ILE A 373 27.75 -17.18 17.13
CA ILE A 373 27.66 -16.43 15.88
C ILE A 373 26.91 -15.10 16.09
N LEU A 374 25.81 -15.12 16.84
CA LEU A 374 25.06 -13.90 17.14
C LEU A 374 25.89 -12.93 17.98
N ALA A 375 26.58 -13.41 19.01
CA ALA A 375 27.44 -12.60 19.87
C ALA A 375 28.61 -11.97 19.10
N ASP A 376 29.28 -12.75 18.25
CA ASP A 376 30.38 -12.29 17.40
C ASP A 376 29.91 -11.27 16.36
N GLY A 377 28.64 -11.36 15.91
CA GLY A 377 27.94 -10.39 15.08
C GLY A 377 27.41 -9.15 15.83
N ALA A 378 27.69 -9.01 17.14
CA ALA A 378 27.15 -7.96 18.01
C ALA A 378 25.61 -7.90 18.04
N ILE A 379 24.95 -9.05 17.91
CA ILE A 379 23.50 -9.18 17.97
C ILE A 379 23.11 -9.67 19.38
N SER A 380 22.39 -8.83 20.11
CA SER A 380 21.86 -9.15 21.43
C SER A 380 20.54 -9.87 21.33
N ILE A 381 20.38 -10.96 22.10
CA ILE A 381 19.18 -11.76 22.16
C ILE A 381 18.24 -11.15 23.22
N ASP A 382 16.98 -10.93 22.86
CA ASP A 382 15.90 -10.49 23.74
C ASP A 382 15.16 -11.70 24.35
N ALA A 383 14.76 -12.65 23.52
CA ALA A 383 14.09 -13.87 23.94
C ALA A 383 14.49 -15.06 23.10
N MET A 384 14.38 -16.26 23.68
CA MET A 384 14.64 -17.52 23.00
C MET A 384 13.61 -18.57 23.42
N LEU A 385 13.17 -19.34 22.45
CA LEU A 385 12.26 -20.48 22.66
C LEU A 385 12.77 -21.67 21.87
N GLN A 386 12.97 -22.81 22.53
CA GLN A 386 13.20 -24.09 21.89
C GLN A 386 12.09 -25.05 22.32
N LYS A 387 11.51 -25.73 21.36
CA LYS A 387 10.52 -26.77 21.61
C LYS A 387 11.25 -28.13 21.68
N GLU A 388 10.87 -28.98 22.64
CA GLU A 388 11.32 -30.36 22.61
C GLU A 388 10.81 -31.02 21.34
N PRO A 389 11.67 -31.81 20.63
CA PRO A 389 11.23 -32.62 19.51
C PRO A 389 10.10 -33.58 19.93
N ALA A 390 9.18 -33.87 19.03
CA ALA A 390 8.22 -34.95 19.28
C ALA A 390 8.92 -36.30 19.27
N ASP A 391 8.30 -37.31 19.90
CA ASP A 391 8.85 -38.67 19.93
C ASP A 391 9.20 -39.17 18.51
N GLY A 392 10.47 -39.46 18.28
CA GLY A 392 10.99 -39.93 17.00
C GLY A 392 11.44 -38.83 16.04
N GLU A 393 11.26 -37.55 16.35
CA GLU A 393 11.84 -36.43 15.59
C GLU A 393 13.31 -36.22 15.95
N THR A 394 14.14 -35.95 14.93
CA THR A 394 15.57 -35.69 15.08
C THR A 394 15.93 -34.21 14.85
N GLN A 395 14.92 -33.36 14.66
CA GLN A 395 15.02 -31.95 14.34
C GLN A 395 14.12 -31.16 15.27
N THR A 396 14.51 -29.90 15.54
CA THR A 396 13.71 -28.97 16.33
C THR A 396 13.89 -27.55 15.82
N ASP A 397 12.92 -26.68 16.13
CA ASP A 397 13.03 -25.26 15.87
C ASP A 397 13.61 -24.51 17.07
N ILE A 398 14.60 -23.67 16.82
CA ILE A 398 15.06 -22.64 17.75
C ILE A 398 14.49 -21.30 17.28
N ILE A 399 13.74 -20.64 18.14
CA ILE A 399 13.17 -19.33 17.90
C ILE A 399 13.95 -18.31 18.70
N ILE A 400 14.41 -17.24 18.03
CA ILE A 400 15.18 -16.16 18.67
C ILE A 400 14.51 -14.83 18.33
N LEU A 401 14.26 -14.02 19.36
CA LEU A 401 14.01 -12.58 19.20
C LEU A 401 15.28 -11.80 19.53
N THR A 402 15.62 -10.83 18.71
CA THR A 402 16.80 -9.98 18.93
C THR A 402 16.37 -8.61 19.45
N HIS A 403 17.27 -7.95 20.18
CA HIS A 403 17.22 -6.50 20.31
C HIS A 403 17.47 -5.81 18.96
N GLN A 404 17.29 -4.49 18.91
CA GLN A 404 17.52 -3.70 17.70
C GLN A 404 18.96 -3.84 17.21
N THR A 405 19.10 -4.15 15.92
CA THR A 405 20.40 -4.24 15.23
C THR A 405 20.23 -3.89 13.76
N GLN A 406 21.32 -3.56 13.08
CA GLN A 406 21.27 -3.28 11.64
C GLN A 406 21.10 -4.57 10.83
N GLU A 407 20.28 -4.50 9.77
CA GLU A 407 20.00 -5.63 8.87
C GLU A 407 21.27 -6.34 8.38
N LYS A 408 22.29 -5.60 7.96
CA LYS A 408 23.57 -6.18 7.49
C LYS A 408 24.27 -7.08 8.50
N HIS A 409 24.07 -6.87 9.79
CA HIS A 409 24.65 -7.74 10.84
C HIS A 409 23.85 -9.06 10.91
N VAL A 410 22.53 -8.96 10.80
CA VAL A 410 21.63 -10.13 10.77
C VAL A 410 21.88 -10.96 9.51
N ASP A 411 22.04 -10.34 8.35
CA ASP A 411 22.37 -11.03 7.09
C ASP A 411 23.64 -11.88 7.21
N ARG A 412 24.70 -11.30 7.81
CA ARG A 412 25.95 -12.01 8.05
C ARG A 412 25.79 -13.16 9.03
N ALA A 413 25.05 -12.92 10.11
CA ALA A 413 24.79 -13.96 11.11
C ALA A 413 23.98 -15.11 10.53
N ILE A 414 22.92 -14.81 9.76
CA ILE A 414 22.09 -15.84 9.07
C ILE A 414 22.97 -16.65 8.12
N ALA A 415 23.80 -16.04 7.29
CA ALA A 415 24.70 -16.75 6.39
C ALA A 415 25.68 -17.67 7.14
N ALA A 416 26.21 -17.24 8.29
CA ALA A 416 27.08 -18.06 9.11
C ALA A 416 26.32 -19.21 9.81
N ILE A 417 25.09 -18.96 10.28
CA ILE A 417 24.23 -19.97 10.89
C ILE A 417 23.84 -21.05 9.85
N GLU A 418 23.43 -20.64 8.65
CA GLU A 418 23.07 -21.58 7.57
C GLU A 418 24.25 -22.43 7.08
N ALA A 419 25.48 -21.98 7.30
CA ALA A 419 26.71 -22.75 7.00
C ALA A 419 27.01 -23.85 8.02
N LEU A 420 26.34 -23.88 9.18
CA LEU A 420 26.52 -24.94 10.18
C LEU A 420 25.90 -26.24 9.66
N SER A 421 26.63 -27.38 9.80
CA SER A 421 26.15 -28.69 9.39
C SER A 421 24.93 -29.19 10.19
N THR A 422 24.63 -28.54 11.28
CA THR A 422 23.50 -28.85 12.18
C THR A 422 22.24 -28.09 11.82
N VAL A 423 22.30 -27.05 10.97
CA VAL A 423 21.15 -26.33 10.44
C VAL A 423 20.64 -27.06 9.21
N VAL A 424 19.37 -27.42 9.22
CA VAL A 424 18.77 -28.33 8.23
C VAL A 424 17.87 -27.64 7.21
N ALA A 425 17.56 -26.36 7.41
CA ALA A 425 16.75 -25.56 6.50
C ALA A 425 17.21 -24.09 6.51
N LYS A 426 16.76 -23.31 5.54
CA LYS A 426 16.98 -21.86 5.55
C LYS A 426 16.37 -21.21 6.79
N VAL A 427 17.06 -20.23 7.31
CA VAL A 427 16.57 -19.43 8.45
C VAL A 427 15.40 -18.55 8.00
N THR A 428 14.27 -18.67 8.69
CA THR A 428 13.17 -17.73 8.52
C THR A 428 13.47 -16.46 9.33
N ARG A 429 13.47 -15.32 8.67
CA ARG A 429 13.61 -14.00 9.29
C ARG A 429 12.33 -13.20 9.12
N ILE A 430 11.83 -12.62 10.21
CA ILE A 430 10.72 -11.66 10.19
C ILE A 430 11.13 -10.46 11.05
N ARG A 431 10.90 -9.25 10.56
CA ARG A 431 11.22 -8.02 11.30
C ARG A 431 10.13 -7.71 12.32
N LEU A 432 10.49 -7.00 13.38
CA LEU A 432 9.60 -6.65 14.48
C LEU A 432 9.51 -5.12 14.58
N GLU A 433 8.29 -4.59 14.70
CA GLU A 433 8.02 -3.17 14.87
C GLU A 433 7.13 -2.93 16.11
N GLU A 434 7.63 -2.14 17.03
CA GLU A 434 6.91 -1.79 18.26
C GLU A 434 5.78 -0.79 18.01
N LEU A 435 5.88 0.06 16.99
CA LEU A 435 4.89 1.08 16.59
C LEU A 435 4.38 1.94 17.77
N SER A 436 5.32 2.40 18.58
CA SER A 436 5.06 3.18 19.81
C SER A 436 5.27 4.67 19.59
#